data_35e1f0632d2126a2472a14da5d9c1cb8
#
_entry.id   35e1f0632d2126a2472a14da5d9c1cb8
#
_cell.length_a   1.000
_cell.length_b   1.000
_cell.length_c   1.000
_cell.angle_alpha   90.00
_cell.angle_beta   90.00
_cell.angle_gamma   90.00
#
_symmetry.space_group_name_H-M   'P 1'
#
loop_
_entity.id
_entity.type
_entity.pdbx_description
1 polymer ?
#
loop_
_entity_poly.entity_id
_entity_poly.type
_entity_poly.pdbx_seq_one_letter_code
_entity_poly.pdbx_strand_id
1 'polypeptide(L)'
;MKKIFKFILASFPRPILIKLSFIAQPLLVYFLKGNTYIDPIDGKGFRRFLPYGYGRQRENVLSPSTLSLERHRLLWLYLKSQTDFFIKPKKLLHFAPEQAFYKRFKKIEHFEYVTTDLNSPIATVKADICNLPFESNSFDSILCNHVLEHILDDTKAIQELYRVMKPGGMGVFQIPQDLKRDITFEDHTITDPKERAKLFGQYDHVRVYGTDYFKKLESC
;
A
#
# COMPACT_ATOMS: atom_id res chain seq x y z
N MET A 1 3.25 21.71 21.32
CA MET A 1 2.33 20.78 20.64
C MET A 1 2.96 19.44 20.29
N LYS A 2 4.12 19.32 19.60
CA LYS A 2 4.76 18.01 19.23
C LYS A 2 5.08 17.11 20.43
N LYS A 3 5.50 17.64 21.59
CA LYS A 3 5.81 16.85 22.80
C LYS A 3 4.55 16.26 23.44
N ILE A 4 3.46 17.03 23.53
CA ILE A 4 2.18 16.59 24.08
C ILE A 4 1.58 15.49 23.21
N PHE A 5 1.65 15.63 21.88
CA PHE A 5 1.16 14.62 20.95
C PHE A 5 1.96 13.31 21.05
N LYS A 6 3.29 13.38 21.16
CA LYS A 6 4.13 12.19 21.41
C LYS A 6 3.80 11.51 22.75
N PHE A 7 3.54 12.31 23.80
CA PHE A 7 3.15 11.78 25.11
C PHE A 7 1.79 11.06 25.05
N ILE A 8 0.78 11.64 24.37
CA ILE A 8 -0.53 11.00 24.17
C ILE A 8 -0.37 9.68 23.40
N LEU A 9 0.40 9.67 22.30
CA LEU A 9 0.64 8.46 21.51
C LEU A 9 1.36 7.36 22.29
N ALA A 10 2.22 7.71 23.25
CA ALA A 10 2.94 6.76 24.10
C ALA A 10 2.12 6.26 25.29
N SER A 11 1.11 7.05 25.75
CA SER A 11 0.37 6.78 26.98
C SER A 11 -0.91 5.96 26.78
N PHE A 12 -1.42 5.87 25.56
CA PHE A 12 -2.67 5.15 25.27
C PHE A 12 -2.44 3.87 24.47
N PRO A 13 -3.11 2.76 24.84
CA PRO A 13 -3.09 1.52 24.04
C PRO A 13 -3.55 1.76 22.61
N ARG A 14 -2.86 1.10 21.65
CA ARG A 14 -3.10 1.26 20.20
C ARG A 14 -4.60 1.16 19.79
N PRO A 15 -5.44 0.26 20.35
CA PRO A 15 -6.87 0.21 20.03
C PRO A 15 -7.63 1.49 20.39
N ILE A 16 -7.27 2.14 21.50
CA ILE A 16 -7.90 3.41 21.94
C ILE A 16 -7.50 4.54 20.98
N LEU A 17 -6.21 4.61 20.60
CA LEU A 17 -5.73 5.59 19.63
C LEU A 17 -6.43 5.45 18.26
N ILE A 18 -6.68 4.22 17.81
CA ILE A 18 -7.45 3.94 16.60
C ILE A 18 -8.88 4.47 16.73
N LYS A 19 -9.58 4.19 17.84
CA LYS A 19 -10.95 4.70 18.06
C LYS A 19 -10.97 6.23 18.10
N LEU A 20 -10.02 6.86 18.81
CA LEU A 20 -9.89 8.32 18.86
C LEU A 20 -9.61 8.92 17.47
N SER A 21 -8.84 8.24 16.63
CA SER A 21 -8.57 8.70 15.26
C SER A 21 -9.84 8.74 14.40
N PHE A 22 -10.77 7.79 14.57
CA PHE A 22 -12.06 7.82 13.86
C PHE A 22 -12.93 9.02 14.26
N ILE A 23 -12.85 9.46 15.53
CA ILE A 23 -13.57 10.65 16.00
C ILE A 23 -12.85 11.94 15.58
N ALA A 24 -11.53 11.93 15.64
CA ALA A 24 -10.72 13.11 15.29
C ALA A 24 -10.68 13.37 13.77
N GLN A 25 -10.77 12.34 12.93
CA GLN A 25 -10.69 12.47 11.48
C GLN A 25 -11.76 13.41 10.88
N PRO A 26 -13.06 13.31 11.22
CA PRO A 26 -14.08 14.25 10.74
C PRO A 26 -13.79 15.71 11.14
N LEU A 27 -13.30 15.93 12.35
CA LEU A 27 -12.90 17.26 12.82
C LEU A 27 -11.71 17.79 12.02
N LEU A 28 -10.69 16.97 11.79
CA LEU A 28 -9.55 17.34 10.95
C LEU A 28 -9.98 17.68 9.52
N VAL A 29 -10.87 16.89 8.93
CA VAL A 29 -11.44 17.15 7.60
C VAL A 29 -12.14 18.50 7.58
N TYR A 30 -12.96 18.82 8.60
CA TYR A 30 -13.67 20.09 8.70
C TYR A 30 -12.71 21.28 8.85
N PHE A 31 -11.77 21.21 9.81
CA PHE A 31 -10.84 22.31 10.08
C PHE A 31 -9.80 22.54 8.98
N LEU A 32 -9.45 21.51 8.21
CA LEU A 32 -8.48 21.61 7.13
C LEU A 32 -9.12 21.87 5.75
N LYS A 33 -10.45 21.96 5.66
CA LYS A 33 -11.16 22.25 4.42
C LYS A 33 -10.62 23.50 3.72
N GLY A 34 -10.45 23.43 2.41
CA GLY A 34 -9.95 24.52 1.55
C GLY A 34 -9.75 24.01 0.13
N ASN A 35 -9.15 24.84 -0.74
CA ASN A 35 -9.05 24.56 -2.18
C ASN A 35 -7.59 24.49 -2.67
N THR A 36 -6.60 24.52 -1.78
CA THR A 36 -5.17 24.52 -2.16
C THR A 36 -4.72 23.13 -2.65
N TYR A 37 -5.17 22.07 -1.98
CA TYR A 37 -4.84 20.67 -2.32
C TYR A 37 -6.13 19.87 -2.48
N ILE A 38 -6.28 19.17 -3.59
CA ILE A 38 -7.44 18.33 -3.86
C ILE A 38 -6.99 16.86 -3.77
N ASP A 39 -7.73 16.06 -2.98
CA ASP A 39 -7.53 14.62 -3.00
C ASP A 39 -8.31 14.02 -4.19
N PRO A 40 -7.64 13.47 -5.21
CA PRO A 40 -8.31 12.94 -6.39
C PRO A 40 -9.16 11.69 -6.11
N ILE A 41 -8.94 11.05 -4.96
CA ILE A 41 -9.65 9.80 -4.61
C ILE A 41 -11.09 10.11 -4.17
N ASP A 42 -11.36 11.23 -3.48
CA ASP A 42 -12.70 11.60 -3.03
C ASP A 42 -13.15 13.01 -3.46
N GLY A 43 -12.31 13.72 -4.19
CA GLY A 43 -12.58 15.06 -4.71
C GLY A 43 -12.60 16.17 -3.64
N LYS A 44 -12.26 15.88 -2.38
CA LYS A 44 -12.27 16.89 -1.32
C LYS A 44 -11.04 17.77 -1.37
N GLY A 45 -11.28 19.06 -1.13
CA GLY A 45 -10.25 20.08 -1.08
C GLY A 45 -9.84 20.43 0.35
N PHE A 46 -8.54 20.73 0.53
CA PHE A 46 -7.92 21.05 1.81
C PHE A 46 -6.96 22.25 1.67
N ARG A 47 -6.80 23.01 2.76
CA ARG A 47 -5.78 24.07 2.84
C ARG A 47 -4.36 23.49 2.89
N ARG A 48 -4.23 22.29 3.51
CA ARG A 48 -3.01 21.50 3.57
C ARG A 48 -3.35 20.04 3.83
N PHE A 49 -2.46 19.15 3.44
CA PHE A 49 -2.47 17.76 3.90
C PHE A 49 -1.67 17.63 5.19
N LEU A 50 -1.80 16.50 5.85
CA LEU A 50 -1.07 16.20 7.07
C LEU A 50 0.37 15.76 6.74
N PRO A 51 1.33 16.00 7.66
CA PRO A 51 2.67 15.45 7.51
C PRO A 51 2.69 13.95 7.77
N TYR A 52 3.59 13.24 7.08
CA TYR A 52 3.81 11.81 7.26
C TYR A 52 5.24 11.39 6.91
N GLY A 53 5.75 10.32 7.53
CA GLY A 53 7.01 9.68 7.19
C GLY A 53 7.67 8.97 8.37
N TYR A 54 8.31 7.84 8.08
CA TYR A 54 9.23 7.16 8.97
C TYR A 54 10.62 7.83 8.87
N GLY A 55 11.26 8.10 10.00
CA GLY A 55 12.56 8.77 10.05
C GLY A 55 12.51 10.24 9.60
N ARG A 56 12.32 10.49 8.32
CA ARG A 56 12.17 11.85 7.76
C ARG A 56 10.71 12.17 7.50
N GLN A 57 10.16 13.12 8.28
CA GLN A 57 8.81 13.61 8.10
C GLN A 57 8.73 14.51 6.85
N ARG A 58 7.76 14.25 5.98
CA ARG A 58 7.42 15.07 4.81
C ARG A 58 6.13 15.82 5.08
N GLU A 59 6.08 17.09 4.71
CA GLU A 59 4.89 17.94 4.86
C GLU A 59 3.93 17.75 3.67
N ASN A 60 2.63 17.97 3.89
CA ASN A 60 1.58 17.94 2.87
C ASN A 60 1.43 16.61 2.10
N VAL A 61 1.61 15.47 2.75
CA VAL A 61 1.61 14.18 2.06
C VAL A 61 0.40 13.29 2.38
N LEU A 62 -0.14 13.34 3.61
CA LEU A 62 -1.24 12.48 4.04
C LEU A 62 -2.58 13.22 3.95
N SER A 63 -3.47 12.74 3.09
CA SER A 63 -4.82 13.30 2.97
C SER A 63 -5.62 13.15 4.26
N PRO A 64 -6.26 14.21 4.78
CA PRO A 64 -7.09 14.13 5.98
C PRO A 64 -8.32 13.23 5.82
N SER A 65 -8.88 13.14 4.62
CA SER A 65 -10.14 12.41 4.37
C SER A 65 -9.94 10.95 4.03
N THR A 66 -8.98 10.65 3.15
CA THR A 66 -8.78 9.29 2.65
C THR A 66 -7.64 8.55 3.32
N LEU A 67 -6.80 9.29 4.07
CA LEU A 67 -5.52 8.81 4.60
C LEU A 67 -4.57 8.32 3.49
N SER A 68 -4.76 8.82 2.26
CA SER A 68 -3.91 8.51 1.13
C SER A 68 -2.60 9.27 1.20
N LEU A 69 -1.53 8.59 0.79
CA LEU A 69 -0.23 9.18 0.48
C LEU A 69 -0.14 9.50 -1.02
N GLU A 70 0.94 10.16 -1.44
CA GLU A 70 1.17 10.54 -2.84
C GLU A 70 1.09 9.34 -3.78
N ARG A 71 1.73 8.21 -3.41
CA ARG A 71 1.70 6.98 -4.22
C ARG A 71 0.29 6.44 -4.43
N HIS A 72 -0.59 6.53 -3.42
CA HIS A 72 -1.99 6.09 -3.55
C HIS A 72 -2.75 7.00 -4.50
N ARG A 73 -2.56 8.32 -4.40
CA ARG A 73 -3.22 9.28 -5.30
C ARG A 73 -2.72 9.16 -6.73
N LEU A 74 -1.40 8.93 -6.92
CA LEU A 74 -0.82 8.67 -8.24
C LEU A 74 -1.42 7.40 -8.86
N LEU A 75 -1.46 6.30 -8.11
CA LEU A 75 -2.05 5.06 -8.58
C LEU A 75 -3.53 5.23 -8.93
N TRP A 76 -4.29 5.93 -8.08
CA TRP A 76 -5.70 6.22 -8.36
C TRP A 76 -5.89 6.99 -9.67
N LEU A 77 -5.09 8.03 -9.89
CA LEU A 77 -5.13 8.82 -11.13
C LEU A 77 -4.76 7.97 -12.34
N TYR A 78 -3.72 7.16 -12.24
CA TYR A 78 -3.31 6.23 -13.29
C TYR A 78 -4.42 5.25 -13.65
N LEU A 79 -4.97 4.56 -12.66
CA LEU A 79 -6.06 3.59 -12.86
C LEU A 79 -7.29 4.25 -13.49
N LYS A 80 -7.60 5.50 -13.12
CA LYS A 80 -8.76 6.23 -13.62
C LYS A 80 -8.57 6.79 -15.03
N SER A 81 -7.37 7.27 -15.37
CA SER A 81 -7.14 8.02 -16.61
C SER A 81 -6.44 7.23 -17.70
N GLN A 82 -5.68 6.18 -17.34
CA GLN A 82 -4.84 5.45 -18.27
C GLN A 82 -5.29 4.00 -18.47
N THR A 83 -6.33 3.57 -17.76
CA THR A 83 -6.83 2.19 -17.83
C THR A 83 -8.37 2.13 -17.81
N ASP A 84 -8.93 0.97 -18.11
CA ASP A 84 -10.35 0.67 -17.95
C ASP A 84 -10.69 0.09 -16.56
N PHE A 85 -9.80 0.26 -15.58
CA PHE A 85 -9.88 -0.38 -14.26
C PHE A 85 -11.22 -0.18 -13.57
N PHE A 86 -11.78 1.03 -13.63
CA PHE A 86 -13.06 1.37 -12.99
C PHE A 86 -14.30 1.17 -13.89
N ILE A 87 -14.11 0.80 -15.15
CA ILE A 87 -15.19 0.76 -16.15
C ILE A 87 -15.72 -0.67 -16.31
N LYS A 88 -14.82 -1.64 -16.42
CA LYS A 88 -15.19 -3.04 -16.70
C LYS A 88 -15.39 -3.85 -15.44
N PRO A 89 -16.34 -4.80 -15.43
CA PRO A 89 -16.41 -5.82 -14.38
C PRO A 89 -15.11 -6.59 -14.28
N LYS A 90 -14.68 -6.88 -13.05
CA LYS A 90 -13.44 -7.63 -12.83
C LYS A 90 -13.40 -8.31 -11.47
N LYS A 91 -12.66 -9.41 -11.43
CA LYS A 91 -12.22 -10.04 -10.20
C LYS A 91 -10.89 -9.45 -9.79
N LEU A 92 -10.89 -8.70 -8.70
CA LEU A 92 -9.74 -7.95 -8.20
C LEU A 92 -9.18 -8.61 -6.95
N LEU A 93 -7.89 -8.96 -6.98
CA LEU A 93 -7.12 -9.37 -5.82
C LEU A 93 -6.28 -8.20 -5.30
N HIS A 94 -6.41 -7.88 -4.02
CA HIS A 94 -5.68 -6.78 -3.39
C HIS A 94 -4.94 -7.27 -2.16
N PHE A 95 -3.61 -7.28 -2.25
CA PHE A 95 -2.71 -7.64 -1.14
C PHE A 95 -2.54 -6.49 -0.17
N ALA A 96 -2.45 -6.80 1.14
CA ALA A 96 -2.24 -5.82 2.21
C ALA A 96 -3.09 -4.55 2.01
N PRO A 97 -4.43 -4.68 1.91
CA PRO A 97 -5.31 -3.65 1.34
C PRO A 97 -5.18 -2.32 2.07
N GLU A 98 -4.77 -1.29 1.33
CA GLU A 98 -4.61 0.05 1.87
C GLU A 98 -5.98 0.70 2.14
N GLN A 99 -6.11 1.34 3.28
CA GLN A 99 -7.36 2.01 3.70
C GLN A 99 -7.85 3.05 2.69
N ALA A 100 -6.93 3.69 1.95
CA ALA A 100 -7.25 4.65 0.92
C ALA A 100 -8.14 4.06 -0.18
N PHE A 101 -7.97 2.78 -0.51
CA PHE A 101 -8.67 2.07 -1.57
C PHE A 101 -9.75 1.12 -1.07
N TYR A 102 -9.50 0.41 0.04
CA TYR A 102 -10.36 -0.66 0.55
C TYR A 102 -11.85 -0.31 0.59
N LYS A 103 -12.17 0.80 1.28
CA LYS A 103 -13.57 1.24 1.44
C LYS A 103 -14.24 1.63 0.13
N ARG A 104 -13.45 2.00 -0.89
CA ARG A 104 -13.95 2.43 -2.21
C ARG A 104 -14.15 1.26 -3.13
N PHE A 105 -13.14 0.39 -3.25
CA PHE A 105 -13.25 -0.80 -4.09
C PHE A 105 -14.37 -1.72 -3.63
N LYS A 106 -14.57 -1.85 -2.31
CA LYS A 106 -15.69 -2.62 -1.75
C LYS A 106 -17.07 -2.11 -2.14
N LYS A 107 -17.20 -0.84 -2.56
CA LYS A 107 -18.47 -0.23 -2.98
C LYS A 107 -18.71 -0.29 -4.48
N ILE A 108 -17.76 -0.78 -5.26
CA ILE A 108 -17.90 -0.91 -6.71
C ILE A 108 -18.63 -2.22 -6.99
N GLU A 109 -19.89 -2.15 -7.37
CA GLU A 109 -20.79 -3.30 -7.51
C GLU A 109 -20.32 -4.33 -8.53
N HIS A 110 -19.65 -3.88 -9.60
CA HIS A 110 -19.12 -4.76 -10.64
C HIS A 110 -17.71 -5.32 -10.34
N PHE A 111 -17.19 -5.11 -9.12
CA PHE A 111 -15.95 -5.76 -8.67
C PHE A 111 -16.28 -6.99 -7.82
N GLU A 112 -15.76 -8.15 -8.22
CA GLU A 112 -15.56 -9.27 -7.29
C GLU A 112 -14.26 -8.98 -6.51
N TYR A 113 -14.40 -8.24 -5.41
CA TYR A 113 -13.26 -7.72 -4.66
C TYR A 113 -12.80 -8.67 -3.57
N VAL A 114 -11.63 -9.28 -3.77
CA VAL A 114 -10.96 -10.17 -2.82
C VAL A 114 -9.77 -9.45 -2.23
N THR A 115 -9.65 -9.45 -0.92
CA THR A 115 -8.49 -8.91 -0.20
C THR A 115 -7.74 -10.03 0.50
N THR A 116 -6.41 -9.98 0.45
CA THR A 116 -5.56 -10.99 1.10
C THR A 116 -4.41 -10.36 1.85
N ASP A 117 -4.07 -10.96 2.97
CA ASP A 117 -2.96 -10.57 3.83
C ASP A 117 -2.72 -11.71 4.82
N LEU A 118 -1.50 -11.83 5.34
CA LEU A 118 -1.18 -12.86 6.33
C LEU A 118 -1.89 -12.62 7.68
N ASN A 119 -1.96 -11.34 8.12
CA ASN A 119 -2.40 -10.98 9.48
C ASN A 119 -3.49 -9.91 9.54
N SER A 120 -3.79 -9.23 8.44
CA SER A 120 -4.74 -8.11 8.44
C SER A 120 -6.17 -8.56 8.78
N PRO A 121 -6.87 -7.86 9.70
CA PRO A 121 -8.25 -8.18 10.04
C PRO A 121 -9.26 -7.79 8.95
N ILE A 122 -8.86 -7.03 7.94
CA ILE A 122 -9.71 -6.63 6.81
C ILE A 122 -9.49 -7.52 5.58
N ALA A 123 -8.56 -8.47 5.64
CA ALA A 123 -8.39 -9.46 4.58
C ALA A 123 -9.57 -10.45 4.58
N THR A 124 -10.15 -10.68 3.41
CA THR A 124 -11.22 -11.68 3.22
C THR A 124 -10.64 -13.09 3.19
N VAL A 125 -9.39 -13.24 2.74
CA VAL A 125 -8.64 -14.50 2.73
C VAL A 125 -7.29 -14.26 3.41
N LYS A 126 -6.99 -15.06 4.43
CA LYS A 126 -5.65 -15.06 5.03
C LYS A 126 -4.78 -16.04 4.25
N ALA A 127 -3.72 -15.53 3.63
CA ALA A 127 -2.82 -16.34 2.83
C ALA A 127 -1.39 -15.81 2.83
N ASP A 128 -0.44 -16.73 2.69
CA ASP A 128 0.93 -16.42 2.34
C ASP A 128 1.02 -16.16 0.84
N ILE A 129 1.65 -15.05 0.46
CA ILE A 129 1.84 -14.67 -0.93
C ILE A 129 2.67 -15.70 -1.72
N CYS A 130 3.52 -16.47 -1.04
CA CYS A 130 4.31 -17.55 -1.64
C CYS A 130 3.52 -18.85 -1.86
N ASN A 131 2.27 -18.93 -1.34
CA ASN A 131 1.41 -20.12 -1.50
C ASN A 131 -0.07 -19.70 -1.47
N LEU A 132 -0.56 -19.18 -2.57
CA LEU A 132 -1.91 -18.62 -2.66
C LEU A 132 -2.97 -19.71 -2.83
N PRO A 133 -4.05 -19.71 -2.01
CA PRO A 133 -5.12 -20.70 -2.07
C PRO A 133 -6.13 -20.38 -3.19
N PHE A 134 -5.64 -19.92 -4.32
CA PHE A 134 -6.47 -19.58 -5.49
C PHE A 134 -6.05 -20.44 -6.68
N GLU A 135 -7.00 -20.74 -7.53
CA GLU A 135 -6.74 -21.42 -8.80
C GLU A 135 -5.94 -20.52 -9.75
N SER A 136 -5.20 -21.12 -10.68
CA SER A 136 -4.51 -20.40 -11.75
C SER A 136 -5.52 -19.62 -12.59
N ASN A 137 -5.10 -18.46 -13.12
CA ASN A 137 -5.92 -17.62 -14.01
C ASN A 137 -7.26 -17.20 -13.38
N SER A 138 -7.27 -16.86 -12.09
CA SER A 138 -8.49 -16.51 -11.36
C SER A 138 -8.84 -15.04 -11.38
N PHE A 139 -7.84 -14.14 -11.48
CA PHE A 139 -8.03 -12.70 -11.28
C PHE A 139 -7.77 -11.89 -12.54
N ASP A 140 -8.64 -10.93 -12.82
CA ASP A 140 -8.50 -9.99 -13.94
C ASP A 140 -7.52 -8.86 -13.60
N SER A 141 -7.41 -8.52 -12.30
CA SER A 141 -6.47 -7.51 -11.82
C SER A 141 -5.91 -7.87 -10.45
N ILE A 142 -4.63 -7.53 -10.24
CA ILE A 142 -3.92 -7.74 -8.96
C ILE A 142 -3.28 -6.43 -8.53
N LEU A 143 -3.50 -6.03 -7.28
CA LEU A 143 -2.78 -4.94 -6.62
C LEU A 143 -1.94 -5.52 -5.47
N CYS A 144 -0.62 -5.36 -5.55
CA CYS A 144 0.34 -5.80 -4.55
C CYS A 144 1.35 -4.67 -4.32
N ASN A 145 1.00 -3.74 -3.42
CA ASN A 145 1.74 -2.53 -3.20
C ASN A 145 2.49 -2.59 -1.87
N HIS A 146 3.80 -2.38 -1.89
CA HIS A 146 4.63 -2.39 -0.70
C HIS A 146 4.50 -3.68 0.13
N VAL A 147 4.64 -4.82 -0.54
CA VAL A 147 4.59 -6.17 0.05
C VAL A 147 5.88 -6.93 -0.24
N LEU A 148 6.35 -6.92 -1.49
CA LEU A 148 7.47 -7.76 -1.94
C LEU A 148 8.79 -7.46 -1.21
N GLU A 149 9.00 -6.23 -0.76
CA GLU A 149 10.16 -5.84 0.04
C GLU A 149 10.23 -6.50 1.42
N HIS A 150 9.13 -7.09 1.88
CA HIS A 150 9.03 -7.82 3.15
C HIS A 150 9.17 -9.34 2.99
N ILE A 151 9.09 -9.85 1.74
CA ILE A 151 9.01 -11.29 1.45
C ILE A 151 10.40 -11.85 1.20
N LEU A 152 10.81 -12.88 1.94
CA LEU A 152 12.13 -13.50 1.78
C LEU A 152 12.30 -14.13 0.39
N ASP A 153 11.32 -14.90 -0.06
CA ASP A 153 11.30 -15.49 -1.40
C ASP A 153 10.34 -14.70 -2.32
N ASP A 154 10.77 -13.53 -2.75
CA ASP A 154 9.97 -12.68 -3.63
C ASP A 154 9.82 -13.28 -5.05
N THR A 155 10.75 -14.11 -5.50
CA THR A 155 10.63 -14.84 -6.76
C THR A 155 9.43 -15.78 -6.73
N LYS A 156 9.29 -16.56 -5.65
CA LYS A 156 8.13 -17.42 -5.44
C LYS A 156 6.83 -16.61 -5.36
N ALA A 157 6.86 -15.49 -4.65
CA ALA A 157 5.70 -14.60 -4.56
C ALA A 157 5.28 -14.06 -5.93
N ILE A 158 6.22 -13.60 -6.75
CA ILE A 158 5.95 -13.12 -8.11
C ILE A 158 5.38 -14.24 -8.99
N GLN A 159 5.92 -15.46 -8.91
CA GLN A 159 5.40 -16.63 -9.63
C GLN A 159 3.95 -16.94 -9.23
N GLU A 160 3.61 -16.88 -7.95
CA GLU A 160 2.25 -17.08 -7.47
C GLU A 160 1.30 -15.96 -7.94
N LEU A 161 1.74 -14.69 -7.91
CA LEU A 161 0.98 -13.58 -8.45
C LEU A 161 0.70 -13.76 -9.95
N TYR A 162 1.71 -14.18 -10.71
CA TYR A 162 1.56 -14.49 -12.13
C TYR A 162 0.61 -15.68 -12.35
N ARG A 163 0.77 -16.75 -11.60
CA ARG A 163 -0.07 -17.97 -11.70
C ARG A 163 -1.56 -17.67 -11.53
N VAL A 164 -1.91 -16.85 -10.54
CA VAL A 164 -3.31 -16.53 -10.24
C VAL A 164 -3.89 -15.42 -11.12
N MET A 165 -3.06 -14.68 -11.85
CA MET A 165 -3.50 -13.66 -12.79
C MET A 165 -3.91 -14.30 -14.13
N LYS A 166 -5.03 -13.85 -14.68
CA LYS A 166 -5.51 -14.30 -16.01
C LYS A 166 -4.56 -13.81 -17.11
N PRO A 167 -4.44 -14.56 -18.22
CA PRO A 167 -3.80 -14.04 -19.43
C PRO A 167 -4.47 -12.71 -19.87
N GLY A 168 -3.64 -11.68 -20.13
CA GLY A 168 -4.12 -10.34 -20.43
C GLY A 168 -4.63 -9.55 -19.21
N GLY A 169 -4.51 -10.10 -18.01
CA GLY A 169 -4.80 -9.42 -16.75
C GLY A 169 -3.82 -8.29 -16.45
N MET A 170 -4.18 -7.41 -15.52
CA MET A 170 -3.36 -6.27 -15.12
C MET A 170 -2.82 -6.45 -13.70
N GLY A 171 -1.50 -6.42 -13.54
CA GLY A 171 -0.83 -6.37 -12.25
C GLY A 171 -0.28 -4.98 -11.93
N VAL A 172 -0.45 -4.51 -10.70
CA VAL A 172 0.25 -3.33 -10.17
C VAL A 172 1.06 -3.78 -8.96
N PHE A 173 2.38 -3.67 -9.08
CA PHE A 173 3.35 -4.15 -8.09
C PHE A 173 4.29 -3.01 -7.70
N GLN A 174 3.84 -2.18 -6.75
CA GLN A 174 4.64 -1.06 -6.26
C GLN A 174 5.60 -1.51 -5.17
N ILE A 175 6.85 -1.08 -5.27
CA ILE A 175 7.91 -1.32 -4.29
C ILE A 175 8.70 -0.04 -4.04
N PRO A 176 9.37 0.12 -2.88
CA PRO A 176 10.41 1.13 -2.72
C PRO A 176 11.63 0.73 -3.56
N GLN A 177 12.01 1.58 -4.51
CA GLN A 177 13.12 1.33 -5.42
C GLN A 177 14.20 2.40 -5.26
N ASP A 178 15.46 2.00 -5.24
CA ASP A 178 16.61 2.89 -5.35
C ASP A 178 17.09 2.93 -6.81
N LEU A 179 16.72 3.98 -7.52
CA LEU A 179 17.07 4.16 -8.94
C LEU A 179 18.57 4.38 -9.19
N LYS A 180 19.38 4.54 -8.14
CA LYS A 180 20.84 4.63 -8.24
C LYS A 180 21.53 3.27 -8.17
N ARG A 181 20.76 2.21 -7.92
CA ARG A 181 21.25 0.83 -7.86
C ARG A 181 20.83 0.09 -9.12
N ASP A 182 21.78 -0.51 -9.79
CA ASP A 182 21.50 -1.38 -10.95
C ASP A 182 20.99 -2.75 -10.50
N ILE A 183 21.43 -3.21 -9.33
CA ILE A 183 21.12 -4.55 -8.79
C ILE A 183 20.48 -4.39 -7.42
N THR A 184 19.42 -5.17 -7.20
CA THR A 184 18.74 -5.31 -5.91
C THR A 184 19.74 -5.74 -4.83
N PHE A 185 19.73 -5.02 -3.72
CA PHE A 185 20.53 -5.35 -2.54
C PHE A 185 19.69 -6.12 -1.53
N GLU A 186 20.08 -7.34 -1.23
CA GLU A 186 19.47 -8.17 -0.20
C GLU A 186 20.54 -8.93 0.57
N ASP A 187 20.28 -9.13 1.86
CA ASP A 187 21.11 -9.95 2.73
C ASP A 187 20.24 -10.60 3.81
N HIS A 188 19.99 -11.88 3.64
CA HIS A 188 19.14 -12.67 4.53
C HIS A 188 19.77 -12.95 5.91
N THR A 189 21.08 -12.70 6.09
CA THR A 189 21.74 -12.84 7.39
C THR A 189 21.41 -11.70 8.33
N ILE A 190 20.96 -10.57 7.81
CA ILE A 190 20.55 -9.38 8.56
C ILE A 190 19.17 -9.60 9.14
N THR A 191 19.09 -9.94 10.43
CA THR A 191 17.84 -10.21 11.15
C THR A 191 17.49 -9.13 12.17
N ASP A 192 18.46 -8.33 12.61
CA ASP A 192 18.23 -7.25 13.57
C ASP A 192 17.37 -6.11 12.95
N PRO A 193 16.24 -5.73 13.59
CA PRO A 193 15.35 -4.71 13.06
C PRO A 193 15.98 -3.33 12.88
N LYS A 194 16.98 -2.96 13.71
CA LYS A 194 17.68 -1.67 13.61
C LYS A 194 18.63 -1.66 12.43
N GLU A 195 19.32 -2.78 12.19
CA GLU A 195 20.17 -2.95 11.02
C GLU A 195 19.34 -2.94 9.74
N ARG A 196 18.22 -3.66 9.71
CA ARG A 196 17.26 -3.60 8.57
C ARG A 196 16.80 -2.17 8.30
N ALA A 197 16.39 -1.43 9.33
CA ALA A 197 15.99 -0.05 9.19
C ALA A 197 17.08 0.85 8.60
N LYS A 198 18.34 0.59 8.95
CA LYS A 198 19.50 1.33 8.45
C LYS A 198 19.85 0.98 7.00
N LEU A 199 19.81 -0.30 6.65
CA LEU A 199 20.28 -0.81 5.35
C LEU A 199 19.18 -0.87 4.31
N PHE A 200 17.95 -1.24 4.71
CA PHE A 200 16.82 -1.44 3.82
C PHE A 200 15.74 -0.34 3.96
N GLY A 201 15.94 0.63 4.88
CA GLY A 201 15.04 1.78 5.05
C GLY A 201 13.88 1.57 6.01
N GLN A 202 13.54 0.30 6.38
CA GLN A 202 12.52 -0.03 7.36
C GLN A 202 12.90 -1.30 8.15
N TYR A 203 12.40 -1.43 9.38
CA TYR A 203 12.79 -2.48 10.32
C TYR A 203 12.42 -3.91 9.90
N ASP A 204 11.46 -4.05 9.00
CA ASP A 204 10.92 -5.32 8.49
C ASP A 204 11.14 -5.52 6.97
N HIS A 205 11.85 -4.60 6.31
CA HIS A 205 12.32 -4.84 4.96
C HIS A 205 13.48 -5.84 4.95
N VAL A 206 13.56 -6.64 3.90
CA VAL A 206 14.63 -7.64 3.70
C VAL A 206 15.49 -7.33 2.49
N ARG A 207 15.11 -6.30 1.70
CA ARG A 207 15.85 -5.82 0.52
C ARG A 207 15.57 -4.37 0.17
N VAL A 208 16.45 -3.84 -0.70
CA VAL A 208 16.24 -2.60 -1.45
C VAL A 208 16.32 -2.94 -2.93
N TYR A 209 15.23 -2.79 -3.65
CA TYR A 209 15.16 -3.05 -5.08
C TYR A 209 15.97 -2.03 -5.89
N GLY A 210 16.76 -2.55 -6.84
CA GLY A 210 17.43 -1.78 -7.88
C GLY A 210 16.62 -1.71 -9.17
N THR A 211 17.25 -1.23 -10.25
CA THR A 211 16.60 -1.14 -11.57
C THR A 211 16.38 -2.50 -12.23
N ASP A 212 17.01 -3.56 -11.74
CA ASP A 212 16.82 -4.95 -12.12
C ASP A 212 15.45 -5.52 -11.73
N TYR A 213 14.67 -4.81 -10.91
CA TYR A 213 13.32 -5.25 -10.50
C TYR A 213 12.40 -5.56 -11.68
N PHE A 214 12.45 -4.76 -12.74
CA PHE A 214 11.65 -5.02 -13.95
C PHE A 214 12.02 -6.33 -14.63
N LYS A 215 13.33 -6.62 -14.73
CA LYS A 215 13.81 -7.89 -15.28
C LYS A 215 13.36 -9.08 -14.42
N LYS A 216 13.32 -8.88 -13.09
CA LYS A 216 12.83 -9.90 -12.17
C LYS A 216 11.34 -10.21 -12.40
N LEU A 217 10.51 -9.18 -12.63
CA LEU A 217 9.10 -9.37 -12.97
C LEU A 217 8.91 -10.08 -14.33
N GLU A 218 9.76 -9.79 -15.32
CA GLU A 218 9.70 -10.37 -16.66
C GLU A 218 10.21 -11.83 -16.70
N SER A 219 10.99 -12.26 -15.72
CA SER A 219 11.60 -13.60 -15.66
C SER A 219 10.69 -14.67 -15.06
N CYS A 220 9.50 -14.30 -14.56
CA CYS A 220 8.50 -15.20 -13.95
C CYS A 220 7.26 -15.40 -14.87
#